data_8f1c48a5f65dca2840a99d49adc45881
#
_entry.id   8f1c48a5f65dca2840a99d49adc45881
#
_cell.length_a   1.000
_cell.length_b   1.000
_cell.length_c   1.000
_cell.angle_alpha   90.00
_cell.angle_beta   90.00
_cell.angle_gamma   90.00
#
_symmetry.space_group_name_H-M   'P 1'
#
loop_
_entity.id
_entity.type
_entity.pdbx_description
1 polymer ?
#
loop_
_entity_poly.entity_id
_entity_poly.type
_entity_poly.pdbx_seq_one_letter_code
_entity_poly.pdbx_strand_id
1 'polypeptide(L)'
;MKKTDVLIIGGGVTGLSLASYLSKRDYLILEKDSELGGYCKTEIRGDYVWDYSGHFFHFKNEEIKNYVLENVECDLLEVEKITDIYYNHQIIDFPFQHNIHQLSTVEYSQCLEDLEKCKEVDNSTFKSYVKSSLGAAICDKFVIPYNEKLYACNLDELESDSMGRFFPKMISYNELQESKKSKSYNDTFIYPTGGSYEYIKSILKRVDESKIQLNTTILSIDYDTKIATTNSGEKIQFENLVSTISFKNLLKLSNRKFDNLSSNKVAVFNLGFDKGTPIKTHWRYFPGSEIFYRVGFYNNILAHEKMSLYVEIGLSETQLIDEGALLMQVLADLEDSGIIKDGVHELITHQFLIMNPAYVHITKESKQLYNSWCLDYNKLGIYSIGRYGSWTYCSIEDNIVDAKNLANVLENQK
;
A
#
# COMPACT_ATOMS: atom_id res chain seq x y z
N MET A 1 -31.24 -20.09 -6.27
CA MET A 1 -29.77 -20.10 -6.23
C MET A 1 -29.29 -19.40 -7.48
N LYS A 2 -28.56 -18.30 -7.32
CA LYS A 2 -27.96 -17.53 -8.42
C LYS A 2 -26.78 -18.32 -9.00
N LYS A 3 -26.51 -18.15 -10.30
CA LYS A 3 -25.35 -18.79 -10.98
C LYS A 3 -24.56 -17.73 -11.71
N THR A 4 -23.23 -17.91 -11.79
CA THR A 4 -22.32 -17.06 -12.57
C THR A 4 -21.13 -17.91 -13.04
N ASP A 5 -20.51 -17.54 -14.15
CA ASP A 5 -19.29 -18.20 -14.62
C ASP A 5 -18.11 -17.79 -13.71
N VAL A 6 -17.98 -16.50 -13.42
CA VAL A 6 -16.88 -15.96 -12.59
C VAL A 6 -17.45 -15.18 -11.40
N LEU A 7 -17.25 -15.69 -10.19
CA LEU A 7 -17.55 -14.97 -8.96
C LEU A 7 -16.31 -14.22 -8.50
N ILE A 8 -16.39 -12.87 -8.45
CA ILE A 8 -15.32 -12.00 -8.01
C ILE A 8 -15.63 -11.49 -6.61
N ILE A 9 -14.75 -11.73 -5.64
CA ILE A 9 -14.91 -11.27 -4.26
C ILE A 9 -13.97 -10.08 -4.03
N GLY A 10 -14.55 -8.90 -3.84
CA GLY A 10 -13.90 -7.63 -3.63
C GLY A 10 -13.96 -6.71 -4.86
N GLY A 11 -14.52 -5.51 -4.65
CA GLY A 11 -14.68 -4.44 -5.64
C GLY A 11 -13.55 -3.39 -5.59
N GLY A 12 -12.33 -3.79 -5.22
CA GLY A 12 -11.13 -2.94 -5.31
C GLY A 12 -10.51 -2.94 -6.71
N VAL A 13 -9.35 -2.28 -6.86
CA VAL A 13 -8.62 -2.16 -8.15
C VAL A 13 -8.52 -3.49 -8.88
N THR A 14 -8.09 -4.56 -8.19
CA THR A 14 -7.86 -5.87 -8.79
C THR A 14 -9.16 -6.50 -9.31
N GLY A 15 -10.23 -6.49 -8.50
CA GLY A 15 -11.50 -7.11 -8.88
C GLY A 15 -12.20 -6.35 -10.02
N LEU A 16 -12.18 -5.02 -9.96
CA LEU A 16 -12.72 -4.17 -11.03
C LEU A 16 -11.93 -4.31 -12.34
N SER A 17 -10.60 -4.32 -12.25
CA SER A 17 -9.76 -4.55 -13.43
C SER A 17 -10.00 -5.92 -14.03
N LEU A 18 -10.12 -6.97 -13.22
CA LEU A 18 -10.45 -8.30 -13.73
C LEU A 18 -11.77 -8.28 -14.50
N ALA A 19 -12.83 -7.72 -13.90
CA ALA A 19 -14.15 -7.64 -14.52
C ALA A 19 -14.11 -6.87 -15.85
N SER A 20 -13.34 -5.78 -15.92
CA SER A 20 -13.22 -4.97 -17.13
C SER A 20 -12.54 -5.68 -18.31
N TYR A 21 -11.74 -6.72 -18.03
CA TYR A 21 -11.09 -7.54 -19.06
C TYR A 21 -11.90 -8.81 -19.43
N LEU A 22 -12.97 -9.13 -18.68
CA LEU A 22 -13.84 -10.26 -19.01
C LEU A 22 -14.89 -9.83 -20.04
N SER A 23 -14.78 -10.32 -21.26
CA SER A 23 -15.66 -9.95 -22.38
C SER A 23 -16.62 -11.07 -22.80
N LYS A 24 -16.28 -12.33 -22.56
CA LYS A 24 -17.03 -13.52 -23.00
C LYS A 24 -17.62 -14.31 -21.84
N ARG A 25 -17.26 -14.00 -20.61
CA ARG A 25 -17.69 -14.70 -19.41
C ARG A 25 -18.72 -13.87 -18.64
N ASP A 26 -19.76 -14.52 -18.18
CA ASP A 26 -20.65 -13.89 -17.18
C ASP A 26 -19.91 -13.79 -15.85
N TYR A 27 -20.02 -12.65 -15.18
CA TYR A 27 -19.38 -12.45 -13.89
C TYR A 27 -20.31 -11.77 -12.89
N LEU A 28 -19.97 -11.90 -11.63
CA LEU A 28 -20.63 -11.22 -10.53
C LEU A 28 -19.57 -10.72 -9.54
N ILE A 29 -19.58 -9.42 -9.24
CA ILE A 29 -18.73 -8.81 -8.22
C ILE A 29 -19.53 -8.69 -6.93
N LEU A 30 -18.95 -9.14 -5.82
CA LEU A 30 -19.48 -8.93 -4.48
C LEU A 30 -18.54 -8.02 -3.69
N GLU A 31 -19.06 -6.89 -3.22
CA GLU A 31 -18.34 -5.94 -2.38
C GLU A 31 -19.06 -5.77 -1.05
N LYS A 32 -18.30 -5.87 0.05
CA LYS A 32 -18.83 -5.75 1.42
C LYS A 32 -19.24 -4.33 1.79
N ASP A 33 -18.54 -3.33 1.23
CA ASP A 33 -18.75 -1.92 1.50
C ASP A 33 -19.91 -1.37 0.64
N SER A 34 -20.40 -0.18 0.99
CA SER A 34 -21.39 0.57 0.21
C SER A 34 -20.78 1.25 -1.03
N GLU A 35 -19.45 1.22 -1.17
CA GLU A 35 -18.69 1.85 -2.24
C GLU A 35 -17.58 0.94 -2.74
N LEU A 36 -17.29 1.06 -4.04
CA LEU A 36 -16.19 0.37 -4.70
C LEU A 36 -14.85 1.08 -4.47
N GLY A 37 -13.75 0.45 -4.93
CA GLY A 37 -12.42 1.05 -4.93
C GLY A 37 -11.46 0.48 -3.88
N GLY A 38 -11.97 -0.24 -2.88
CA GLY A 38 -11.14 -0.78 -1.80
C GLY A 38 -10.47 0.34 -1.01
N TYR A 39 -9.12 0.41 -0.99
CA TYR A 39 -8.38 1.52 -0.39
C TYR A 39 -8.07 2.67 -1.35
N CYS A 40 -8.41 2.57 -2.63
CA CYS A 40 -8.33 3.70 -3.57
C CYS A 40 -9.65 4.50 -3.55
N LYS A 41 -9.99 5.04 -2.39
CA LYS A 41 -11.14 5.93 -2.17
C LYS A 41 -10.66 7.32 -1.85
N THR A 42 -11.46 8.31 -2.20
CA THR A 42 -11.20 9.73 -1.93
C THR A 42 -12.40 10.33 -1.22
N GLU A 43 -12.14 11.11 -0.18
CA GLU A 43 -13.14 11.94 0.49
C GLU A 43 -12.82 13.41 0.25
N ILE A 44 -13.85 14.21 -0.07
CA ILE A 44 -13.74 15.65 -0.26
C ILE A 44 -14.49 16.34 0.87
N ARG A 45 -13.76 17.16 1.66
CA ARG A 45 -14.32 17.97 2.76
C ARG A 45 -13.96 19.44 2.55
N GLY A 46 -14.90 20.21 2.01
CA GLY A 46 -14.64 21.60 1.64
C GLY A 46 -13.49 21.70 0.63
N ASP A 47 -12.40 22.38 1.00
CA ASP A 47 -11.22 22.55 0.15
C ASP A 47 -10.25 21.36 0.20
N TYR A 48 -10.49 20.34 1.06
CA TYR A 48 -9.58 19.23 1.27
C TYR A 48 -10.00 18.01 0.44
N VAL A 49 -9.05 17.46 -0.32
CA VAL A 49 -9.18 16.22 -1.06
C VAL A 49 -8.26 15.19 -0.39
N TRP A 50 -8.83 14.12 0.12
CA TRP A 50 -8.14 13.11 0.93
C TRP A 50 -8.35 11.72 0.41
N ASP A 51 -7.27 11.03 0.11
CA ASP A 51 -7.30 9.60 -0.15
C ASP A 51 -7.20 8.79 1.16
N TYR A 52 -7.45 7.50 1.07
CA TYR A 52 -7.15 6.54 2.13
C TYR A 52 -5.64 6.27 2.16
N SER A 53 -4.83 7.23 2.70
CA SER A 53 -3.37 7.23 2.58
C SER A 53 -2.84 7.63 1.19
N GLY A 54 -1.52 7.75 1.02
CA GLY A 54 -0.87 8.16 -0.23
C GLY A 54 -0.91 7.10 -1.32
N HIS A 55 -2.02 6.97 -2.03
CA HIS A 55 -2.17 6.06 -3.17
C HIS A 55 -1.78 6.75 -4.48
N PHE A 56 -0.48 7.01 -4.67
CA PHE A 56 0.05 7.61 -5.89
C PHE A 56 0.38 6.55 -6.93
N PHE A 57 -0.15 6.71 -8.15
CA PHE A 57 0.05 5.76 -9.22
C PHE A 57 1.38 6.04 -9.96
N HIS A 58 2.30 5.08 -9.85
CA HIS A 58 3.55 5.03 -10.60
C HIS A 58 3.40 4.02 -11.73
N PHE A 59 3.55 4.47 -12.96
CA PHE A 59 3.41 3.62 -14.13
C PHE A 59 4.78 3.30 -14.74
N LYS A 60 5.02 2.03 -15.03
CA LYS A 60 6.13 1.53 -15.87
C LYS A 60 5.65 1.02 -17.21
N ASN A 61 4.41 0.52 -17.24
CA ASN A 61 3.78 -0.08 -18.40
C ASN A 61 2.84 0.94 -19.04
N GLU A 62 3.19 1.43 -20.22
CA GLU A 62 2.39 2.43 -20.96
C GLU A 62 0.98 1.91 -21.31
N GLU A 63 0.82 0.59 -21.54
CA GLU A 63 -0.51 0.04 -21.79
C GLU A 63 -1.40 0.17 -20.55
N ILE A 64 -0.87 -0.15 -19.36
CA ILE A 64 -1.62 -0.02 -18.10
C ILE A 64 -1.86 1.45 -17.76
N LYS A 65 -0.88 2.33 -18.01
CA LYS A 65 -1.05 3.77 -17.86
C LYS A 65 -2.21 4.27 -18.71
N ASN A 66 -2.22 3.97 -19.99
CA ASN A 66 -3.29 4.37 -20.92
C ASN A 66 -4.64 3.78 -20.49
N TYR A 67 -4.68 2.49 -20.11
CA TYR A 67 -5.87 1.83 -19.60
C TYR A 67 -6.48 2.56 -18.39
N VAL A 68 -5.65 3.02 -17.45
CA VAL A 68 -6.13 3.71 -16.24
C VAL A 68 -6.52 5.16 -16.55
N LEU A 69 -5.76 5.88 -17.38
CA LEU A 69 -5.92 7.32 -17.57
C LEU A 69 -6.96 7.70 -18.66
N GLU A 70 -7.25 6.81 -19.61
CA GLU A 70 -8.07 7.11 -20.79
C GLU A 70 -9.45 7.71 -20.48
N ASN A 71 -10.06 7.33 -19.36
CA ASN A 71 -11.40 7.77 -18.97
C ASN A 71 -11.43 8.64 -17.70
N VAL A 72 -10.31 9.16 -17.26
CA VAL A 72 -10.26 10.15 -16.16
C VAL A 72 -10.82 11.47 -16.68
N GLU A 73 -11.76 12.06 -15.92
CA GLU A 73 -12.50 13.27 -16.38
C GLU A 73 -12.00 14.58 -15.75
N CYS A 74 -11.10 14.50 -14.77
CA CYS A 74 -10.48 15.68 -14.16
C CYS A 74 -9.05 15.89 -14.65
N ASP A 75 -8.46 17.02 -14.28
CA ASP A 75 -7.06 17.32 -14.62
C ASP A 75 -6.11 16.32 -13.96
N LEU A 76 -5.08 15.94 -14.71
CA LEU A 76 -4.01 15.05 -14.28
C LEU A 76 -2.74 15.87 -14.03
N LEU A 77 -2.21 15.74 -12.82
CA LEU A 77 -0.96 16.37 -12.42
C LEU A 77 0.18 15.38 -12.58
N GLU A 78 1.18 15.74 -13.36
CA GLU A 78 2.45 15.02 -13.39
C GLU A 78 3.39 15.63 -12.35
N VAL A 79 3.75 14.85 -11.32
CA VAL A 79 4.45 15.34 -10.16
C VAL A 79 5.83 14.71 -10.09
N GLU A 80 6.87 15.55 -10.07
CA GLU A 80 8.22 15.12 -9.71
C GLU A 80 8.30 15.00 -8.19
N LYS A 81 8.56 13.78 -7.72
CA LYS A 81 8.52 13.45 -6.30
C LYS A 81 9.62 14.17 -5.50
N ILE A 82 9.23 14.86 -4.45
CA ILE A 82 10.15 15.46 -3.45
C ILE A 82 9.84 14.80 -2.11
N THR A 83 10.83 14.13 -1.53
CA THR A 83 10.68 13.42 -0.24
C THR A 83 11.92 13.59 0.60
N ASP A 84 11.72 13.64 1.90
CA ASP A 84 12.77 13.80 2.89
C ASP A 84 12.54 12.93 4.14
N ILE A 85 13.49 12.96 5.04
CA ILE A 85 13.51 12.20 6.28
C ILE A 85 13.78 13.16 7.42
N TYR A 86 12.94 13.15 8.46
CA TYR A 86 13.20 13.85 9.70
C TYR A 86 14.01 12.95 10.63
N TYR A 87 15.27 13.32 10.88
CA TYR A 87 16.21 12.55 11.67
C TYR A 87 16.93 13.46 12.67
N ASN A 88 16.76 13.21 13.96
CA ASN A 88 17.41 13.98 15.04
C ASN A 88 17.31 15.50 14.84
N HIS A 89 16.08 16.02 14.64
CA HIS A 89 15.77 17.45 14.43
C HIS A 89 16.41 18.08 13.17
N GLN A 90 16.85 17.27 12.23
CA GLN A 90 17.35 17.73 10.92
C GLN A 90 16.65 17.02 9.77
N ILE A 91 16.69 17.63 8.61
CA ILE A 91 16.15 17.08 7.38
C ILE A 91 17.27 16.44 6.57
N ILE A 92 17.08 15.18 6.20
CA ILE A 92 17.96 14.42 5.32
C ILE A 92 17.19 14.10 4.03
N ASP A 93 17.80 14.33 2.88
CA ASP A 93 17.17 13.96 1.59
C ASP A 93 16.99 12.45 1.47
N PHE A 94 15.90 12.03 0.83
CA PHE A 94 15.64 10.62 0.54
C PHE A 94 16.27 10.20 -0.80
N PRO A 95 16.83 8.99 -0.93
CA PRO A 95 16.93 7.95 0.10
C PRO A 95 18.12 8.16 1.05
N PHE A 96 17.93 7.76 2.32
CA PHE A 96 18.87 8.00 3.40
C PHE A 96 20.31 7.55 3.09
N GLN A 97 20.48 6.32 2.57
CA GLN A 97 21.78 5.73 2.27
C GLN A 97 22.57 6.49 1.21
N HIS A 98 21.92 7.26 0.35
CA HIS A 98 22.57 8.11 -0.65
C HIS A 98 22.95 9.50 -0.11
N ASN A 99 22.34 9.90 0.99
CA ASN A 99 22.45 11.25 1.56
C ASN A 99 23.09 11.27 2.94
N ILE A 100 23.77 10.21 3.35
CA ILE A 100 24.47 10.13 4.65
C ILE A 100 25.53 11.22 4.84
N HIS A 101 26.01 11.85 3.75
CA HIS A 101 26.93 12.99 3.79
C HIS A 101 26.30 14.24 4.45
N GLN A 102 24.98 14.29 4.62
CA GLN A 102 24.24 15.35 5.33
C GLN A 102 24.20 15.13 6.85
N LEU A 103 24.66 13.99 7.34
CA LEU A 103 24.80 13.68 8.76
C LEU A 103 25.97 14.43 9.39
N SER A 104 26.06 14.41 10.72
CA SER A 104 27.25 14.88 11.42
C SER A 104 28.52 14.12 10.94
N THR A 105 29.67 14.77 11.01
CA THR A 105 30.96 14.16 10.57
C THR A 105 31.20 12.80 11.24
N VAL A 106 30.86 12.67 12.51
CA VAL A 106 31.03 11.41 13.27
C VAL A 106 30.11 10.32 12.73
N GLU A 107 28.82 10.62 12.56
CA GLU A 107 27.84 9.65 12.04
C GLU A 107 28.14 9.27 10.59
N TYR A 108 28.54 10.22 9.76
CA TYR A 108 28.95 9.98 8.39
C TYR A 108 30.13 9.00 8.33
N SER A 109 31.19 9.24 9.14
CA SER A 109 32.33 8.33 9.20
C SER A 109 31.95 6.93 9.64
N GLN A 110 31.07 6.79 10.65
CA GLN A 110 30.54 5.50 11.08
C GLN A 110 29.81 4.77 9.95
N CYS A 111 28.94 5.48 9.21
CA CYS A 111 28.21 4.90 8.08
C CYS A 111 29.16 4.41 6.98
N LEU A 112 30.21 5.18 6.65
CA LEU A 112 31.20 4.79 5.66
C LEU A 112 32.02 3.57 6.10
N GLU A 113 32.50 3.55 7.33
CA GLU A 113 33.27 2.42 7.88
C GLU A 113 32.47 1.11 7.86
N ASP A 114 31.18 1.16 8.22
CA ASP A 114 30.32 -0.01 8.23
C ASP A 114 29.98 -0.46 6.79
N LEU A 115 29.71 0.48 5.89
CA LEU A 115 29.44 0.18 4.49
C LEU A 115 30.64 -0.47 3.78
N GLU A 116 31.88 -0.03 4.09
CA GLU A 116 33.11 -0.62 3.55
C GLU A 116 33.32 -2.07 3.99
N LYS A 117 32.80 -2.44 5.18
CA LYS A 117 32.86 -3.82 5.72
C LYS A 117 31.85 -4.76 5.08
N CYS A 118 30.84 -4.25 4.38
CA CYS A 118 29.82 -5.06 3.72
C CYS A 118 30.39 -5.76 2.49
N LYS A 119 30.70 -7.06 2.61
CA LYS A 119 31.31 -7.86 1.53
C LYS A 119 30.42 -9.00 1.06
N GLU A 120 29.67 -9.60 1.96
CA GLU A 120 28.80 -10.73 1.70
C GLU A 120 27.37 -10.39 2.16
N VAL A 121 26.40 -10.68 1.30
CA VAL A 121 24.98 -10.38 1.57
C VAL A 121 24.32 -11.61 2.23
N ASP A 122 23.74 -11.40 3.41
CA ASP A 122 22.95 -12.39 4.12
C ASP A 122 21.44 -12.23 3.79
N ASN A 123 20.91 -13.16 3.02
CA ASN A 123 19.50 -13.18 2.61
C ASN A 123 18.60 -14.01 3.54
N SER A 124 19.00 -14.29 4.76
CA SER A 124 18.22 -15.13 5.67
C SER A 124 16.93 -14.46 6.15
N THR A 125 17.00 -13.16 6.43
CA THR A 125 15.86 -12.32 6.83
C THR A 125 15.97 -10.93 6.24
N PHE A 126 14.89 -10.14 6.27
CA PHE A 126 14.95 -8.74 5.85
C PHE A 126 15.98 -7.94 6.64
N LYS A 127 16.01 -8.10 7.96
CA LYS A 127 16.97 -7.40 8.84
C LYS A 127 18.42 -7.78 8.56
N SER A 128 18.71 -9.06 8.38
CA SER A 128 20.03 -9.56 7.99
C SER A 128 20.45 -9.02 6.63
N TYR A 129 19.53 -9.03 5.65
CA TYR A 129 19.76 -8.53 4.31
C TYR A 129 20.16 -7.05 4.31
N VAL A 130 19.38 -6.18 4.98
CA VAL A 130 19.70 -4.75 4.98
C VAL A 130 20.97 -4.45 5.75
N LYS A 131 21.23 -5.13 6.90
CA LYS A 131 22.46 -4.93 7.67
C LYS A 131 23.72 -5.38 6.94
N SER A 132 23.67 -6.53 6.26
CA SER A 132 24.80 -7.03 5.47
C SER A 132 25.04 -6.22 4.20
N SER A 133 24.03 -5.50 3.71
CA SER A 133 24.13 -4.68 2.49
C SER A 133 24.52 -3.23 2.74
N LEU A 134 24.04 -2.62 3.85
CA LEU A 134 24.20 -1.19 4.13
C LEU A 134 25.01 -0.89 5.38
N GLY A 135 25.40 -1.92 6.14
CA GLY A 135 26.07 -1.75 7.42
C GLY A 135 25.11 -1.39 8.58
N ALA A 136 25.58 -1.61 9.80
CA ALA A 136 24.76 -1.39 11.01
C ALA A 136 24.40 0.08 11.19
N ALA A 137 25.35 1.00 10.97
CA ALA A 137 25.15 2.42 11.24
C ALA A 137 24.03 3.04 10.39
N ILE A 138 23.92 2.74 9.10
CA ILE A 138 22.81 3.20 8.24
C ILE A 138 21.50 2.53 8.66
N CYS A 139 21.56 1.23 8.90
CA CYS A 139 20.37 0.46 9.27
C CYS A 139 19.76 0.89 10.59
N ASP A 140 20.56 1.09 11.64
CA ASP A 140 20.09 1.44 12.97
C ASP A 140 19.59 2.91 13.05
N LYS A 141 20.08 3.79 12.14
CA LYS A 141 19.63 5.18 12.07
C LYS A 141 18.30 5.36 11.34
N PHE A 142 18.05 4.57 10.29
CA PHE A 142 16.88 4.77 9.45
C PHE A 142 16.14 3.49 9.08
N VAL A 143 16.83 2.51 8.45
CA VAL A 143 16.14 1.43 7.75
C VAL A 143 15.35 0.54 8.72
N ILE A 144 15.96 0.16 9.84
CA ILE A 144 15.31 -0.73 10.83
C ILE A 144 14.20 0.02 11.57
N PRO A 145 14.45 1.15 12.27
CA PRO A 145 13.39 1.80 13.06
C PRO A 145 12.21 2.25 12.20
N TYR A 146 12.46 2.72 10.97
CA TYR A 146 11.39 3.07 10.04
C TYR A 146 10.54 1.85 9.66
N ASN A 147 11.17 0.72 9.30
CA ASN A 147 10.43 -0.46 8.87
C ASN A 147 9.77 -1.21 10.04
N GLU A 148 10.31 -1.15 11.26
CA GLU A 148 9.64 -1.65 12.46
C GLU A 148 8.34 -0.89 12.74
N LYS A 149 8.33 0.43 12.55
CA LYS A 149 7.09 1.25 12.62
C LYS A 149 6.13 0.91 11.47
N LEU A 150 6.65 0.77 10.24
CA LEU A 150 5.85 0.48 9.06
C LEU A 150 5.14 -0.86 9.14
N TYR A 151 5.88 -1.93 9.49
CA TYR A 151 5.35 -3.30 9.54
C TYR A 151 4.70 -3.65 10.89
N ALA A 152 5.04 -2.93 11.95
CA ALA A 152 4.64 -3.21 13.34
C ALA A 152 4.92 -4.67 13.77
N CYS A 153 6.06 -5.23 13.33
CA CYS A 153 6.52 -6.58 13.66
C CYS A 153 8.05 -6.64 13.77
N ASN A 154 8.56 -7.78 14.24
CA ASN A 154 9.99 -8.07 14.20
C ASN A 154 10.45 -8.32 12.76
N LEU A 155 11.41 -7.54 12.26
CA LEU A 155 11.91 -7.65 10.90
C LEU A 155 12.75 -8.91 10.63
N ASP A 156 13.15 -9.64 11.69
CA ASP A 156 13.79 -10.95 11.55
C ASP A 156 12.83 -12.05 11.11
N GLU A 157 11.51 -11.81 11.18
CA GLU A 157 10.48 -12.74 10.70
C GLU A 157 10.20 -12.59 9.21
N LEU A 158 10.59 -11.47 8.61
CA LEU A 158 10.30 -11.16 7.22
C LEU A 158 11.37 -11.73 6.28
N GLU A 159 10.93 -12.20 5.12
CA GLU A 159 11.81 -12.58 4.02
C GLU A 159 12.65 -11.40 3.53
N SER A 160 13.87 -11.65 3.10
CA SER A 160 14.81 -10.62 2.61
C SER A 160 14.24 -9.78 1.46
N ASP A 161 13.35 -10.34 0.65
CA ASP A 161 12.68 -9.70 -0.48
C ASP A 161 11.28 -9.18 -0.18
N SER A 162 10.88 -9.06 1.10
CA SER A 162 9.52 -8.68 1.50
C SER A 162 9.07 -7.32 0.96
N MET A 163 9.97 -6.38 0.70
CA MET A 163 9.68 -5.12 0.01
C MET A 163 9.92 -5.18 -1.50
N GLY A 164 10.59 -6.22 -1.99
CA GLY A 164 10.91 -6.39 -3.40
C GLY A 164 11.54 -5.13 -4.03
N ARG A 165 11.06 -4.74 -5.21
CA ARG A 165 11.55 -3.55 -5.95
C ARG A 165 11.23 -2.20 -5.29
N PHE A 166 10.40 -2.17 -4.24
CA PHE A 166 10.03 -0.93 -3.56
C PHE A 166 11.04 -0.50 -2.53
N PHE A 167 11.95 -1.40 -2.16
CA PHE A 167 13.08 -1.01 -1.34
C PHE A 167 14.02 -0.11 -2.18
N PRO A 168 14.49 1.04 -1.63
CA PRO A 168 15.43 1.89 -2.34
C PRO A 168 16.67 1.11 -2.73
N LYS A 169 17.22 1.40 -3.92
CA LYS A 169 18.41 0.71 -4.42
C LYS A 169 19.52 0.72 -3.37
N MET A 170 20.10 -0.46 -3.12
CA MET A 170 21.29 -0.59 -2.30
C MET A 170 22.44 0.18 -2.94
N ILE A 171 23.28 0.77 -2.12
CA ILE A 171 24.46 1.51 -2.57
C ILE A 171 25.71 0.85 -1.99
N SER A 172 26.72 0.66 -2.82
CA SER A 172 28.03 0.25 -2.37
C SER A 172 28.88 1.47 -1.96
N TYR A 173 29.94 1.22 -1.19
CA TYR A 173 30.91 2.26 -0.84
C TYR A 173 31.44 3.02 -2.06
N ASN A 174 31.79 2.30 -3.15
CA ASN A 174 32.34 2.90 -4.38
C ASN A 174 31.28 3.76 -5.10
N GLU A 175 30.02 3.31 -5.20
CA GLU A 175 28.94 4.07 -5.82
C GLU A 175 28.65 5.36 -5.05
N LEU A 176 28.74 5.33 -3.71
CA LEU A 176 28.54 6.52 -2.88
C LEU A 176 29.63 7.58 -3.14
N GLN A 177 30.90 7.15 -3.34
CA GLN A 177 32.02 8.05 -3.66
C GLN A 177 31.88 8.72 -5.04
N GLU A 178 31.20 8.07 -5.99
CA GLU A 178 31.00 8.59 -7.36
C GLU A 178 29.88 9.62 -7.48
N SER A 179 29.13 9.93 -6.40
CA SER A 179 28.07 10.96 -6.32
C SER A 179 27.02 10.90 -7.44
N LYS A 180 26.74 9.73 -8.00
CA LYS A 180 25.70 9.58 -9.03
C LYS A 180 24.31 9.52 -8.42
N LYS A 181 23.50 10.57 -8.62
CA LYS A 181 22.06 10.51 -8.38
C LYS A 181 21.45 9.43 -9.29
N SER A 182 21.08 8.29 -8.73
CA SER A 182 20.32 7.29 -9.48
C SER A 182 18.85 7.65 -9.45
N LYS A 183 18.24 7.83 -10.63
CA LYS A 183 16.78 7.95 -10.71
C LYS A 183 16.12 6.63 -10.31
N SER A 184 15.13 6.70 -9.43
CA SER A 184 14.29 5.57 -9.07
C SER A 184 13.07 5.50 -10.00
N TYR A 185 12.47 4.32 -10.14
CA TYR A 185 11.26 4.18 -10.98
C TYR A 185 10.07 4.97 -10.47
N ASN A 186 10.09 5.38 -9.20
CA ASN A 186 9.02 6.14 -8.55
C ASN A 186 9.39 7.60 -8.30
N ASP A 187 10.29 8.17 -9.11
CA ASP A 187 10.67 9.58 -9.02
C ASP A 187 9.60 10.52 -9.55
N THR A 188 8.69 10.01 -10.37
CA THR A 188 7.50 10.73 -10.84
C THR A 188 6.24 9.92 -10.58
N PHE A 189 5.11 10.60 -10.41
CA PHE A 189 3.80 9.98 -10.36
C PHE A 189 2.76 10.88 -11.04
N ILE A 190 1.65 10.29 -11.43
CA ILE A 190 0.50 11.02 -11.94
C ILE A 190 -0.56 11.05 -10.84
N TYR A 191 -1.22 12.20 -10.67
CA TYR A 191 -2.25 12.34 -9.65
C TYR A 191 -3.44 13.16 -10.18
N PRO A 192 -4.69 12.64 -10.10
CA PRO A 192 -5.87 13.36 -10.51
C PRO A 192 -6.24 14.44 -9.48
N THR A 193 -6.68 15.61 -9.92
CA THR A 193 -7.09 16.69 -9.02
C THR A 193 -8.31 16.31 -8.15
N GLY A 194 -9.10 15.34 -8.59
CA GLY A 194 -10.21 14.76 -7.82
C GLY A 194 -9.83 13.61 -6.86
N GLY A 195 -8.53 13.31 -6.71
CA GLY A 195 -8.03 12.23 -5.86
C GLY A 195 -7.94 10.87 -6.56
N SER A 196 -7.41 9.86 -5.86
CA SER A 196 -7.13 8.54 -6.43
C SER A 196 -8.38 7.76 -6.87
N TYR A 197 -9.55 8.10 -6.35
CA TYR A 197 -10.82 7.48 -6.77
C TYR A 197 -11.18 7.74 -8.23
N GLU A 198 -10.64 8.78 -8.84
CA GLU A 198 -10.83 9.06 -10.27
C GLU A 198 -10.29 7.93 -11.17
N TYR A 199 -9.22 7.26 -10.74
CA TYR A 199 -8.73 6.05 -11.40
C TYR A 199 -9.73 4.89 -11.34
N ILE A 200 -10.40 4.74 -10.19
CA ILE A 200 -11.46 3.73 -10.02
C ILE A 200 -12.63 4.03 -10.94
N LYS A 201 -13.08 5.29 -11.01
CA LYS A 201 -14.13 5.71 -11.95
C LYS A 201 -13.76 5.42 -13.40
N SER A 202 -12.50 5.66 -13.78
CA SER A 202 -12.01 5.34 -15.14
C SER A 202 -12.11 3.84 -15.45
N ILE A 203 -11.74 2.97 -14.50
CA ILE A 203 -11.86 1.52 -14.66
C ILE A 203 -13.34 1.10 -14.74
N LEU A 204 -14.18 1.67 -13.89
CA LEU A 204 -15.62 1.36 -13.82
C LEU A 204 -16.37 1.60 -15.12
N LYS A 205 -15.95 2.56 -15.94
CA LYS A 205 -16.55 2.78 -17.28
C LYS A 205 -16.48 1.59 -18.23
N ARG A 206 -15.67 0.57 -17.88
CA ARG A 206 -15.53 -0.68 -18.63
C ARG A 206 -16.19 -1.87 -17.95
N VAL A 207 -16.87 -1.64 -16.81
CA VAL A 207 -17.50 -2.69 -16.00
C VAL A 207 -19.02 -2.55 -16.10
N ASP A 208 -19.73 -3.65 -16.26
CA ASP A 208 -21.20 -3.66 -16.21
C ASP A 208 -21.65 -3.56 -14.76
N GLU A 209 -22.13 -2.38 -14.36
CA GLU A 209 -22.58 -2.09 -13.00
C GLU A 209 -23.74 -3.00 -12.55
N SER A 210 -24.55 -3.54 -13.47
CA SER A 210 -25.61 -4.50 -13.14
C SER A 210 -25.09 -5.83 -12.59
N LYS A 211 -23.79 -6.08 -12.77
CA LYS A 211 -23.05 -7.25 -12.27
C LYS A 211 -22.37 -7.01 -10.91
N ILE A 212 -22.69 -5.91 -10.24
CA ILE A 212 -22.09 -5.54 -8.95
C ILE A 212 -23.14 -5.61 -7.84
N GLN A 213 -22.80 -6.27 -6.74
CA GLN A 213 -23.59 -6.27 -5.51
C GLN A 213 -22.76 -5.66 -4.38
N LEU A 214 -23.14 -4.44 -3.97
CA LEU A 214 -22.60 -3.75 -2.81
C LEU A 214 -23.23 -4.26 -1.51
N ASN A 215 -22.67 -3.90 -0.35
CA ASN A 215 -23.14 -4.31 0.98
C ASN A 215 -23.30 -5.83 1.11
N THR A 216 -22.53 -6.60 0.33
CA THR A 216 -22.64 -8.05 0.23
C THR A 216 -21.38 -8.72 0.72
N THR A 217 -21.45 -9.26 1.93
CA THR A 217 -20.32 -9.98 2.58
C THR A 217 -20.49 -11.47 2.38
N ILE A 218 -19.43 -12.17 1.99
CA ILE A 218 -19.37 -13.63 1.97
C ILE A 218 -19.19 -14.15 3.39
N LEU A 219 -19.99 -15.13 3.80
CA LEU A 219 -19.89 -15.82 5.08
C LEU A 219 -19.19 -17.17 4.99
N SER A 220 -19.34 -17.89 3.87
CA SER A 220 -18.66 -19.17 3.64
C SER A 220 -18.50 -19.47 2.16
N ILE A 221 -17.49 -20.28 1.84
CA ILE A 221 -17.21 -20.77 0.49
C ILE A 221 -16.96 -22.27 0.59
N ASP A 222 -17.76 -23.04 -0.13
CA ASP A 222 -17.58 -24.48 -0.31
C ASP A 222 -16.93 -24.70 -1.68
N TYR A 223 -15.69 -25.15 -1.69
CA TYR A 223 -14.92 -25.38 -2.92
C TYR A 223 -15.37 -26.64 -3.68
N ASP A 224 -15.91 -27.64 -2.96
CA ASP A 224 -16.31 -28.91 -3.56
C ASP A 224 -17.61 -28.76 -4.33
N THR A 225 -18.59 -28.06 -3.75
CA THR A 225 -19.87 -27.76 -4.40
C THR A 225 -19.84 -26.48 -5.23
N LYS A 226 -18.75 -25.71 -5.15
CA LYS A 226 -18.59 -24.38 -5.77
C LYS A 226 -19.74 -23.42 -5.42
N ILE A 227 -20.06 -23.35 -4.15
CA ILE A 227 -21.12 -22.47 -3.61
C ILE A 227 -20.53 -21.46 -2.62
N ALA A 228 -20.82 -20.18 -2.83
CA ALA A 228 -20.59 -19.11 -1.87
C ALA A 228 -21.92 -18.71 -1.22
N THR A 229 -21.89 -18.46 0.09
CA THR A 229 -23.05 -18.00 0.87
C THR A 229 -22.80 -16.59 1.39
N THR A 230 -23.75 -15.68 1.13
CA THR A 230 -23.68 -14.28 1.52
C THR A 230 -24.30 -14.03 2.92
N ASN A 231 -24.10 -12.81 3.43
CA ASN A 231 -24.71 -12.33 4.68
C ASN A 231 -26.23 -12.28 4.65
N SER A 232 -26.86 -12.19 3.47
CA SER A 232 -28.33 -12.29 3.30
C SER A 232 -28.82 -13.74 3.25
N GLY A 233 -27.93 -14.74 3.26
CA GLY A 233 -28.25 -16.16 3.08
C GLY A 233 -28.41 -16.57 1.61
N GLU A 234 -28.17 -15.66 0.66
CA GLU A 234 -28.16 -16.00 -0.76
C GLU A 234 -27.03 -17.00 -1.05
N LYS A 235 -27.33 -18.02 -1.83
CA LYS A 235 -26.36 -19.00 -2.32
C LYS A 235 -26.06 -18.75 -3.79
N ILE A 236 -24.77 -18.58 -4.11
CA ILE A 236 -24.28 -18.32 -5.45
C ILE A 236 -23.41 -19.48 -5.87
N GLN A 237 -23.80 -20.14 -6.94
CA GLN A 237 -23.02 -21.17 -7.59
C GLN A 237 -22.12 -20.55 -8.66
N PHE A 238 -20.84 -20.89 -8.66
CA PHE A 238 -19.85 -20.37 -9.59
C PHE A 238 -19.12 -21.49 -10.33
N GLU A 239 -18.62 -21.21 -11.52
CA GLU A 239 -17.65 -22.07 -12.21
C GLU A 239 -16.23 -21.75 -11.75
N ASN A 240 -15.89 -20.48 -11.75
CA ASN A 240 -14.63 -19.95 -11.28
C ASN A 240 -14.86 -18.96 -10.13
N LEU A 241 -13.96 -18.95 -9.14
CA LEU A 241 -13.95 -17.99 -8.05
C LEU A 241 -12.64 -17.22 -8.09
N VAL A 242 -12.72 -15.90 -8.08
CA VAL A 242 -11.56 -15.01 -7.95
C VAL A 242 -11.69 -14.16 -6.71
N SER A 243 -10.85 -14.43 -5.73
CA SER A 243 -10.77 -13.66 -4.49
C SER A 243 -9.71 -12.58 -4.60
N THR A 244 -10.07 -11.35 -4.30
CA THR A 244 -9.14 -10.21 -4.17
C THR A 244 -9.08 -9.68 -2.74
N ILE A 245 -9.82 -10.29 -1.81
CA ILE A 245 -9.73 -10.01 -0.37
C ILE A 245 -8.46 -10.63 0.21
N SER A 246 -8.16 -10.35 1.47
CA SER A 246 -6.94 -10.93 2.06
C SER A 246 -6.97 -12.47 2.02
N PHE A 247 -5.85 -13.08 1.68
CA PHE A 247 -5.70 -14.53 1.61
C PHE A 247 -6.07 -15.21 2.93
N LYS A 248 -5.70 -14.59 4.06
CA LYS A 248 -6.11 -15.01 5.41
C LYS A 248 -7.64 -15.13 5.54
N ASN A 249 -8.37 -14.12 5.03
CA ASN A 249 -9.84 -14.13 5.06
C ASN A 249 -10.42 -15.18 4.11
N LEU A 250 -9.84 -15.36 2.93
CA LEU A 250 -10.27 -16.42 1.99
C LEU A 250 -10.14 -17.80 2.64
N LEU A 251 -9.02 -18.10 3.28
CA LEU A 251 -8.81 -19.37 3.98
C LEU A 251 -9.82 -19.55 5.12
N LYS A 252 -10.09 -18.50 5.90
CA LYS A 252 -11.10 -18.51 6.96
C LYS A 252 -12.49 -18.83 6.41
N LEU A 253 -12.91 -18.17 5.33
CA LEU A 253 -14.23 -18.37 4.69
C LEU A 253 -14.41 -19.76 4.12
N SER A 254 -13.33 -20.43 3.72
CA SER A 254 -13.32 -21.80 3.20
C SER A 254 -12.93 -22.85 4.24
N ASN A 255 -12.90 -22.48 5.53
CA ASN A 255 -12.57 -23.35 6.67
C ASN A 255 -11.19 -24.04 6.52
N ARG A 256 -10.18 -23.27 6.08
CA ARG A 256 -8.79 -23.72 5.93
C ARG A 256 -7.89 -23.10 7.00
N LYS A 257 -6.74 -23.73 7.27
CA LYS A 257 -5.75 -23.23 8.22
C LYS A 257 -5.05 -21.97 7.69
N PHE A 258 -4.81 -20.99 8.56
CA PHE A 258 -4.19 -19.70 8.25
C PHE A 258 -3.25 -19.17 9.34
N ASP A 259 -2.82 -20.04 10.25
CA ASP A 259 -2.08 -19.66 11.48
C ASP A 259 -0.74 -18.97 11.19
N ASN A 260 -0.16 -19.20 10.00
CA ASN A 260 1.12 -18.62 9.58
C ASN A 260 0.96 -17.31 8.78
N LEU A 261 -0.23 -16.69 8.79
CA LEU A 261 -0.50 -15.45 8.10
C LEU A 261 -0.75 -14.33 9.11
N SER A 262 0.16 -13.38 9.17
CA SER A 262 0.04 -12.18 10.00
C SER A 262 0.20 -10.92 9.14
N SER A 263 -0.37 -9.83 9.62
CA SER A 263 -0.30 -8.52 8.98
C SER A 263 -0.36 -7.43 10.04
N ASN A 264 -0.01 -6.23 9.69
CA ASN A 264 -0.34 -5.07 10.49
C ASN A 264 -1.65 -4.42 10.05
N LYS A 265 -2.06 -3.41 10.78
CA LYS A 265 -3.00 -2.39 10.36
C LYS A 265 -2.33 -1.03 10.38
N VAL A 266 -2.82 -0.10 9.56
CA VAL A 266 -2.37 1.28 9.56
C VAL A 266 -3.54 2.18 9.90
N ALA A 267 -3.35 2.98 10.94
CA ALA A 267 -4.23 4.10 11.23
C ALA A 267 -3.78 5.30 10.41
N VAL A 268 -4.72 5.98 9.77
CA VAL A 268 -4.48 7.17 8.96
C VAL A 268 -5.32 8.31 9.50
N PHE A 269 -4.67 9.42 9.82
CA PHE A 269 -5.35 10.70 10.01
C PHE A 269 -5.16 11.55 8.76
N ASN A 270 -6.24 11.94 8.12
CA ASN A 270 -6.26 13.05 7.18
C ASN A 270 -6.61 14.31 7.97
N LEU A 271 -5.77 15.34 7.87
CA LEU A 271 -5.84 16.56 8.69
C LEU A 271 -5.88 17.80 7.79
N GLY A 272 -6.88 18.67 8.00
CA GLY A 272 -7.03 19.92 7.29
C GLY A 272 -6.84 21.13 8.23
N PHE A 273 -5.87 22.01 7.92
CA PHE A 273 -5.55 23.18 8.71
C PHE A 273 -5.95 24.47 7.98
N ASP A 274 -6.21 25.53 8.75
CA ASP A 274 -6.62 26.86 8.24
C ASP A 274 -5.56 27.56 7.39
N LYS A 275 -4.26 27.27 7.64
CA LYS A 275 -3.11 27.91 6.98
C LYS A 275 -2.18 26.87 6.34
N GLY A 276 -1.37 27.32 5.40
CA GLY A 276 -0.34 26.54 4.74
C GLY A 276 0.96 26.44 5.53
N THR A 277 1.91 25.70 4.97
CA THR A 277 3.25 25.50 5.53
C THR A 277 4.32 25.87 4.49
N PRO A 278 5.52 26.34 4.90
CA PRO A 278 6.64 26.56 3.99
C PRO A 278 7.29 25.26 3.50
N ILE A 279 6.93 24.11 4.09
CA ILE A 279 7.45 22.79 3.71
C ILE A 279 7.01 22.46 2.28
N LYS A 280 7.94 21.99 1.42
CA LYS A 280 7.70 21.71 0.01
C LYS A 280 7.75 20.23 -0.36
N THR A 281 8.11 19.37 0.59
CA THR A 281 8.11 17.92 0.38
C THR A 281 6.69 17.39 0.15
N HIS A 282 6.55 16.33 -0.66
CA HIS A 282 5.27 15.66 -0.87
C HIS A 282 4.97 14.67 0.26
N TRP A 283 6.01 14.05 0.84
CA TRP A 283 5.91 13.32 2.09
C TRP A 283 7.27 13.20 2.78
N ARG A 284 7.20 13.06 4.10
CA ARG A 284 8.34 12.96 5.01
C ARG A 284 8.29 11.65 5.78
N TYR A 285 9.44 11.03 5.95
CA TYR A 285 9.61 9.79 6.71
C TYR A 285 10.16 10.07 8.11
N PHE A 286 9.72 9.25 9.09
CA PHE A 286 10.03 9.43 10.51
C PHE A 286 10.52 8.12 11.13
N PRO A 287 11.84 7.90 11.21
CA PRO A 287 12.41 6.75 11.92
C PRO A 287 12.46 6.95 13.44
N GLY A 288 12.31 8.19 13.95
CA GLY A 288 12.47 8.57 15.33
C GLY A 288 11.34 8.15 16.28
N SER A 289 11.19 8.90 17.39
CA SER A 289 10.21 8.59 18.45
C SER A 289 8.78 8.99 18.14
N GLU A 290 8.55 9.77 17.09
CA GLU A 290 7.22 10.17 16.65
C GLU A 290 6.35 8.93 16.46
N ILE A 291 5.06 9.01 16.80
CA ILE A 291 4.16 7.86 16.74
C ILE A 291 3.90 7.38 15.29
N PHE A 292 4.00 8.26 14.34
CA PHE A 292 3.83 7.98 12.90
C PHE A 292 5.16 7.64 12.23
N TYR A 293 5.07 6.93 11.11
CA TYR A 293 6.23 6.64 10.26
C TYR A 293 6.29 7.52 9.01
N ARG A 294 5.17 8.13 8.59
CA ARG A 294 5.09 8.99 7.40
C ARG A 294 4.03 10.06 7.54
N VAL A 295 4.37 11.27 7.10
CA VAL A 295 3.43 12.38 6.92
C VAL A 295 3.50 12.83 5.46
N GLY A 296 2.37 12.90 4.79
CA GLY A 296 2.27 13.41 3.43
C GLY A 296 1.51 14.72 3.36
N PHE A 297 1.79 15.49 2.31
CA PHE A 297 1.30 16.85 2.12
C PHE A 297 0.52 16.92 0.81
N TYR A 298 -0.80 16.71 0.86
CA TYR A 298 -1.67 16.84 -0.32
C TYR A 298 -1.66 18.25 -0.92
N ASN A 299 -1.54 19.27 -0.05
CA ASN A 299 -1.47 20.66 -0.51
C ASN A 299 -0.28 20.94 -1.43
N ASN A 300 0.84 20.24 -1.27
CA ASN A 300 2.00 20.39 -2.15
C ASN A 300 1.80 19.68 -3.50
N ILE A 301 0.97 18.64 -3.54
CA ILE A 301 0.62 17.92 -4.77
C ILE A 301 -0.44 18.70 -5.55
N LEU A 302 -1.48 19.17 -4.85
CA LEU A 302 -2.65 19.85 -5.43
C LEU A 302 -2.48 21.38 -5.53
N ALA A 303 -1.32 21.91 -5.10
CA ALA A 303 -1.03 23.35 -5.07
C ALA A 303 -2.06 24.18 -4.26
N HIS A 304 -2.55 23.64 -3.14
CA HIS A 304 -3.49 24.34 -2.26
C HIS A 304 -2.77 25.21 -1.26
N GLU A 305 -3.37 26.36 -0.91
CA GLU A 305 -2.81 27.29 0.08
C GLU A 305 -2.90 26.78 1.51
N LYS A 306 -3.99 26.06 1.85
CA LYS A 306 -4.21 25.48 3.16
C LYS A 306 -3.50 24.15 3.29
N MET A 307 -2.90 23.88 4.44
CA MET A 307 -2.20 22.62 4.69
C MET A 307 -3.20 21.45 4.81
N SER A 308 -2.93 20.41 4.06
CA SER A 308 -3.70 19.18 3.99
C SER A 308 -2.76 18.00 4.08
N LEU A 309 -2.87 17.23 5.17
CA LEU A 309 -1.95 16.14 5.50
C LEU A 309 -2.64 14.79 5.50
N TYR A 310 -1.87 13.73 5.21
CA TYR A 310 -2.14 12.39 5.70
C TYR A 310 -1.01 11.95 6.63
N VAL A 311 -1.37 11.33 7.75
CA VAL A 311 -0.45 10.87 8.79
C VAL A 311 -0.66 9.38 8.99
N GLU A 312 0.38 8.56 8.83
CA GLU A 312 0.30 7.11 8.87
C GLU A 312 1.00 6.51 10.08
N ILE A 313 0.28 5.65 10.79
CA ILE A 313 0.73 4.99 12.02
C ILE A 313 0.59 3.48 11.85
N GLY A 314 1.71 2.76 11.88
CA GLY A 314 1.71 1.30 11.86
C GLY A 314 1.37 0.74 13.24
N LEU A 315 0.42 -0.21 13.27
CA LEU A 315 -0.09 -0.81 14.49
C LEU A 315 -0.17 -2.33 14.31
N SER A 316 0.09 -3.08 15.38
CA SER A 316 -0.13 -4.53 15.31
C SER A 316 -1.62 -4.86 15.10
N GLU A 317 -1.91 -6.00 14.49
CA GLU A 317 -3.29 -6.42 14.15
C GLU A 317 -4.23 -6.38 15.37
N THR A 318 -3.71 -6.70 16.54
CA THR A 318 -4.48 -6.81 17.79
C THR A 318 -4.51 -5.56 18.66
N GLN A 319 -3.71 -4.53 18.34
CA GLN A 319 -3.63 -3.32 19.15
C GLN A 319 -4.98 -2.58 19.17
N LEU A 320 -5.47 -2.27 20.37
CA LEU A 320 -6.66 -1.44 20.55
C LEU A 320 -6.31 0.03 20.24
N ILE A 321 -7.27 0.74 19.70
CA ILE A 321 -7.10 2.13 19.26
C ILE A 321 -8.11 3.01 20.01
N ASP A 322 -7.58 4.03 20.65
CA ASP A 322 -8.34 5.19 21.12
C ASP A 322 -8.04 6.33 20.14
N GLU A 323 -9.01 6.68 19.30
CA GLU A 323 -8.85 7.71 18.27
C GLU A 323 -8.48 9.07 18.87
N GLY A 324 -9.13 9.46 19.96
CA GLY A 324 -8.89 10.76 20.59
C GLY A 324 -7.49 10.87 21.17
N ALA A 325 -7.04 9.87 21.92
CA ALA A 325 -5.69 9.84 22.46
C ALA A 325 -4.63 9.79 21.34
N LEU A 326 -4.90 9.03 20.30
CA LEU A 326 -3.98 8.92 19.15
C LEU A 326 -3.88 10.23 18.38
N LEU A 327 -4.99 10.95 18.16
CA LEU A 327 -5.00 12.27 17.51
C LEU A 327 -4.21 13.29 18.33
N MET A 328 -4.38 13.31 19.66
CA MET A 328 -3.61 14.21 20.51
C MET A 328 -2.10 13.97 20.40
N GLN A 329 -1.68 12.71 20.39
CA GLN A 329 -0.26 12.35 20.22
C GLN A 329 0.25 12.76 18.84
N VAL A 330 -0.52 12.52 17.78
CA VAL A 330 -0.19 12.95 16.42
C VAL A 330 0.03 14.44 16.34
N LEU A 331 -0.87 15.26 16.92
CA LEU A 331 -0.74 16.71 16.90
C LEU A 331 0.51 17.18 17.68
N ALA A 332 0.80 16.58 18.84
CA ALA A 332 2.01 16.88 19.60
C ALA A 332 3.29 16.55 18.80
N ASP A 333 3.35 15.36 18.19
CA ASP A 333 4.52 14.98 17.39
C ASP A 333 4.67 15.80 16.10
N LEU A 334 3.57 16.26 15.49
CA LEU A 334 3.59 17.21 14.37
C LEU A 334 4.14 18.58 14.78
N GLU A 335 3.83 19.03 15.99
CA GLU A 335 4.37 20.26 16.55
C GLU A 335 5.86 20.12 16.88
N ASP A 336 6.26 19.06 17.57
CA ASP A 336 7.66 18.79 17.93
C ASP A 336 8.55 18.63 16.69
N SER A 337 8.02 18.08 15.59
CA SER A 337 8.72 17.98 14.31
C SER A 337 8.67 19.27 13.46
N GLY A 338 8.00 20.31 13.95
CA GLY A 338 7.91 21.63 13.30
C GLY A 338 7.03 21.64 12.04
N ILE A 339 6.16 20.66 11.85
CA ILE A 339 5.18 20.64 10.73
C ILE A 339 4.05 21.62 11.02
N ILE A 340 3.53 21.59 12.23
CA ILE A 340 2.56 22.57 12.72
C ILE A 340 3.20 23.45 13.80
N LYS A 341 2.53 24.54 14.15
CA LYS A 341 2.96 25.44 15.23
C LYS A 341 1.72 25.90 15.98
N ASP A 342 1.76 25.73 17.32
CA ASP A 342 0.68 26.19 18.20
C ASP A 342 0.42 27.68 18.03
N GLY A 343 -0.86 28.08 18.10
CA GLY A 343 -1.33 29.44 17.90
C GLY A 343 -1.17 29.97 16.46
N VAL A 344 -0.65 29.16 15.52
CA VAL A 344 -0.53 29.52 14.09
C VAL A 344 -1.42 28.66 13.22
N HIS A 345 -1.41 27.34 13.39
CA HIS A 345 -2.18 26.39 12.59
C HIS A 345 -3.35 25.85 13.42
N GLU A 346 -4.57 26.12 12.98
CA GLU A 346 -5.79 25.58 13.59
C GLU A 346 -6.26 24.37 12.80
N LEU A 347 -6.49 23.24 13.48
CA LEU A 347 -7.08 22.05 12.87
C LEU A 347 -8.57 22.31 12.62
N ILE A 348 -8.96 22.45 11.35
CA ILE A 348 -10.34 22.74 10.95
C ILE A 348 -11.18 21.50 10.86
N THR A 349 -10.61 20.42 10.35
CA THR A 349 -11.31 19.16 10.14
C THR A 349 -10.33 18.00 10.04
N HIS A 350 -10.79 16.81 10.40
CA HIS A 350 -10.00 15.58 10.23
C HIS A 350 -10.89 14.40 9.84
N GLN A 351 -10.26 13.38 9.29
CA GLN A 351 -10.83 12.05 9.05
C GLN A 351 -9.90 11.03 9.68
N PHE A 352 -10.47 10.02 10.33
CA PHE A 352 -9.75 8.88 10.85
C PHE A 352 -10.14 7.61 10.09
N LEU A 353 -9.16 6.84 9.67
CA LEU A 353 -9.32 5.62 8.89
C LEU A 353 -8.43 4.50 9.45
N ILE A 354 -8.88 3.27 9.30
CA ILE A 354 -8.06 2.09 9.59
C ILE A 354 -8.02 1.19 8.37
N MET A 355 -6.82 0.95 7.84
CA MET A 355 -6.58 -0.06 6.82
C MET A 355 -6.17 -1.37 7.50
N ASN A 356 -6.94 -2.44 7.31
CA ASN A 356 -6.68 -3.75 7.89
C ASN A 356 -7.12 -4.88 6.91
N PRO A 357 -6.19 -5.68 6.39
CA PRO A 357 -4.73 -5.56 6.53
C PRO A 357 -4.16 -4.36 5.76
N ALA A 358 -3.04 -3.79 6.20
CA ALA A 358 -2.31 -2.76 5.47
C ALA A 358 -1.03 -3.32 4.84
N TYR A 359 -0.14 -3.86 5.66
CA TYR A 359 1.04 -4.58 5.19
C TYR A 359 0.97 -6.03 5.67
N VAL A 360 0.98 -6.96 4.72
CA VAL A 360 1.08 -8.40 5.01
C VAL A 360 2.53 -8.74 5.35
N HIS A 361 2.72 -9.61 6.34
CA HIS A 361 4.05 -10.09 6.70
C HIS A 361 4.42 -11.24 5.79
N ILE A 362 5.40 -10.99 4.92
CA ILE A 362 5.88 -11.96 3.94
C ILE A 362 6.98 -12.78 4.61
N THR A 363 6.62 -13.98 5.07
CA THR A 363 7.52 -14.95 5.69
C THR A 363 7.71 -16.14 4.76
N LYS A 364 8.71 -16.97 5.04
CA LYS A 364 8.94 -18.22 4.29
C LYS A 364 7.72 -19.12 4.31
N GLU A 365 7.09 -19.24 5.48
CA GLU A 365 5.89 -20.06 5.70
C GLU A 365 4.69 -19.51 4.95
N SER A 366 4.49 -18.17 4.94
CA SER A 366 3.39 -17.55 4.20
C SER A 366 3.53 -17.74 2.70
N LYS A 367 4.74 -17.62 2.14
CA LYS A 367 5.03 -17.91 0.73
C LYS A 367 4.76 -19.37 0.38
N GLN A 368 5.22 -20.30 1.20
CA GLN A 368 5.00 -21.73 0.99
C GLN A 368 3.50 -22.07 1.03
N LEU A 369 2.77 -21.54 2.01
CA LEU A 369 1.34 -21.74 2.15
C LEU A 369 0.58 -21.24 0.91
N TYR A 370 0.85 -20.00 0.47
CA TYR A 370 0.21 -19.44 -0.71
C TYR A 370 0.51 -20.24 -1.98
N ASN A 371 1.78 -20.58 -2.21
CA ASN A 371 2.20 -21.32 -3.39
C ASN A 371 1.58 -22.74 -3.45
N SER A 372 1.56 -23.46 -2.33
CA SER A 372 0.93 -24.78 -2.27
C SER A 372 -0.58 -24.69 -2.47
N TRP A 373 -1.23 -23.66 -1.89
CA TRP A 373 -2.65 -23.42 -2.11
C TRP A 373 -2.96 -23.14 -3.59
N CYS A 374 -2.17 -22.32 -4.27
CA CYS A 374 -2.33 -22.06 -5.69
C CYS A 374 -2.23 -23.36 -6.54
N LEU A 375 -1.25 -24.23 -6.24
CA LEU A 375 -1.09 -25.51 -6.94
C LEU A 375 -2.31 -26.42 -6.78
N ASP A 376 -2.96 -26.38 -5.63
CA ASP A 376 -4.13 -27.24 -5.36
C ASP A 376 -5.43 -26.68 -5.91
N TYR A 377 -5.64 -25.34 -5.85
CA TYR A 377 -6.94 -24.76 -6.09
C TYR A 377 -7.09 -24.05 -7.44
N ASN A 378 -6.01 -23.53 -8.05
CA ASN A 378 -6.12 -22.89 -9.36
C ASN A 378 -6.61 -23.89 -10.44
N LYS A 379 -6.22 -25.15 -10.36
CA LYS A 379 -6.73 -26.22 -11.25
C LYS A 379 -8.23 -26.51 -11.10
N LEU A 380 -8.81 -26.10 -9.95
CA LEU A 380 -10.25 -26.22 -9.69
C LEU A 380 -11.01 -24.94 -10.09
N GLY A 381 -10.32 -23.95 -10.65
CA GLY A 381 -10.90 -22.65 -11.01
C GLY A 381 -11.08 -21.72 -9.81
N ILE A 382 -10.28 -21.87 -8.74
CA ILE A 382 -10.33 -21.02 -7.55
C ILE A 382 -9.01 -20.27 -7.46
N TYR A 383 -9.07 -18.95 -7.55
CA TYR A 383 -7.92 -18.05 -7.62
C TYR A 383 -7.92 -17.03 -6.48
N SER A 384 -6.75 -16.67 -6.01
CA SER A 384 -6.54 -15.57 -5.07
C SER A 384 -5.48 -14.65 -5.64
N ILE A 385 -5.82 -13.41 -5.99
CA ILE A 385 -4.94 -12.48 -6.68
C ILE A 385 -4.96 -11.07 -6.06
N GLY A 386 -4.01 -10.25 -6.49
CA GLY A 386 -3.85 -8.89 -6.01
C GLY A 386 -3.08 -8.81 -4.69
N ARG A 387 -2.77 -7.58 -4.24
CA ARG A 387 -1.89 -7.32 -3.09
C ARG A 387 -2.18 -8.18 -1.86
N TYR A 388 -3.43 -8.23 -1.46
CA TYR A 388 -3.85 -8.98 -0.27
C TYR A 388 -4.21 -10.43 -0.57
N GLY A 389 -4.74 -10.69 -1.77
CA GLY A 389 -5.09 -12.04 -2.21
C GLY A 389 -3.87 -12.90 -2.49
N SER A 390 -2.82 -12.33 -3.09
CA SER A 390 -1.53 -13.02 -3.32
C SER A 390 -0.58 -12.97 -2.13
N TRP A 391 -0.99 -12.34 -1.02
CA TRP A 391 -0.17 -12.17 0.19
C TRP A 391 1.21 -11.60 -0.12
N THR A 392 1.26 -10.50 -0.88
CA THR A 392 2.48 -9.88 -1.39
C THR A 392 2.50 -8.36 -1.23
N TYR A 393 3.68 -7.76 -1.40
CA TYR A 393 3.84 -6.33 -1.50
C TYR A 393 4.01 -5.94 -2.97
N CYS A 394 3.02 -5.25 -3.53
CA CYS A 394 2.99 -4.89 -4.94
C CYS A 394 2.36 -3.50 -5.17
N SER A 395 2.57 -2.92 -6.36
CA SER A 395 1.96 -1.66 -6.77
C SER A 395 0.53 -1.84 -7.27
N ILE A 396 -0.16 -0.73 -7.48
CA ILE A 396 -1.48 -0.73 -8.12
C ILE A 396 -1.38 -1.22 -9.55
N GLU A 397 -0.33 -0.84 -10.29
CA GLU A 397 -0.05 -1.37 -11.64
C GLU A 397 0.07 -2.90 -11.64
N ASP A 398 0.82 -3.48 -10.69
CA ASP A 398 0.97 -4.93 -10.58
C ASP A 398 -0.39 -5.63 -10.38
N ASN A 399 -1.28 -5.04 -9.58
CA ASN A 399 -2.62 -5.58 -9.36
C ASN A 399 -3.46 -5.61 -10.67
N ILE A 400 -3.31 -4.58 -11.52
CA ILE A 400 -4.01 -4.52 -12.80
C ILE A 400 -3.42 -5.54 -13.78
N VAL A 401 -2.09 -5.70 -13.78
CA VAL A 401 -1.40 -6.72 -14.60
C VAL A 401 -1.83 -8.13 -14.20
N ASP A 402 -1.88 -8.42 -12.90
CA ASP A 402 -2.35 -9.72 -12.37
C ASP A 402 -3.79 -10.01 -12.83
N ALA A 403 -4.66 -9.01 -12.71
CA ALA A 403 -6.06 -9.11 -13.13
C ALA A 403 -6.17 -9.38 -14.64
N LYS A 404 -5.43 -8.65 -15.48
CA LYS A 404 -5.39 -8.84 -16.94
C LYS A 404 -4.90 -10.23 -17.31
N ASN A 405 -3.83 -10.70 -16.67
CA ASN A 405 -3.26 -12.02 -16.94
C ASN A 405 -4.25 -13.12 -16.59
N LEU A 406 -4.94 -13.03 -15.45
CA LEU A 406 -5.95 -14.01 -15.06
C LEU A 406 -7.18 -13.95 -15.98
N ALA A 407 -7.64 -12.76 -16.38
CA ALA A 407 -8.72 -12.62 -17.34
C ALA A 407 -8.41 -13.36 -18.65
N ASN A 408 -7.19 -13.23 -19.18
CA ASN A 408 -6.75 -13.95 -20.36
C ASN A 408 -6.80 -15.48 -20.17
N VAL A 409 -6.45 -15.99 -18.98
CA VAL A 409 -6.57 -17.41 -18.67
C VAL A 409 -8.04 -17.85 -18.69
N LEU A 410 -8.92 -17.10 -18.00
CA LEU A 410 -10.35 -17.42 -17.90
C LEU A 410 -11.08 -17.35 -19.25
N GLU A 411 -10.76 -16.34 -20.08
CA GLU A 411 -11.35 -16.17 -21.42
C GLU A 411 -10.98 -17.29 -22.38
N ASN A 412 -9.84 -17.99 -22.17
CA ASN A 412 -9.35 -19.07 -22.99
C ASN A 412 -9.69 -20.48 -22.44
N GLN A 413 -10.29 -20.56 -21.25
CA GLN A 413 -10.83 -21.84 -20.75
C GLN A 413 -12.09 -22.21 -21.56
N LYS A 414 -12.12 -23.45 -22.06
CA LYS A 414 -13.27 -24.01 -22.85
C LYS A 414 -14.38 -24.47 -21.93
#